data_d4a05a0ec1c16ba03fe320357708b95e
#
_entry.id   d4a05a0ec1c16ba03fe320357708b95e
#
_cell.length_a   1.000
_cell.length_b   1.000
_cell.length_c   1.000
_cell.angle_alpha   90.00
_cell.angle_beta   90.00
_cell.angle_gamma   90.00
#
_symmetry.space_group_name_H-M   'P 1'
#
loop_
_entity.id
_entity.type
_entity.pdbx_description
1 polymer ?
#
loop_
_entity_poly.entity_id
_entity_poly.type
_entity_poly.pdbx_seq_one_letter_code
_entity_poly.pdbx_strand_id
1 'polypeptide(L)'
;EALVEGLSDEEKVLTIVVPVVNERDPLEPLLRNLIGQKYKREYEILVADENHTAEIEALCERIQRNDFSRLRYTFVPDSSRYIERRKLAITLGMRAARGEWVMVLSPDTLPVDDQWLYHISQSLIEGNDMVMAYYNYDDDGSLVARRAIFDRVCDLATRMEAWEDGLVMGCLPSAWAVRKSWFLSENGFADSVNLAFGEEAVFACLHADTERTALLCSPSTRLVEALPSADVLQT
;
A
#
# COMPACT_ATOMS: atom_id res chain seq x y z
N GLU A 1 4.68 9.04 22.75
CA GLU A 1 5.74 10.08 22.51
C GLU A 1 7.15 9.62 22.88
N ALA A 2 7.32 8.77 23.91
CA ALA A 2 8.65 8.38 24.41
C ALA A 2 9.42 7.32 23.59
N LEU A 3 8.80 6.64 22.60
CA LEU A 3 9.41 5.55 21.82
C LEU A 3 10.09 6.00 20.51
N VAL A 4 10.14 7.29 20.22
CA VAL A 4 10.64 7.83 18.92
C VAL A 4 11.87 8.71 19.07
N GLU A 5 12.42 8.88 20.26
CA GLU A 5 13.56 9.76 20.53
C GLU A 5 14.94 9.25 20.03
N GLY A 6 15.00 8.05 19.42
CA GLY A 6 16.25 7.46 18.93
C GLY A 6 16.41 7.36 17.42
N LEU A 7 15.38 7.69 16.62
CA LEU A 7 15.44 7.56 15.16
C LEU A 7 16.08 8.76 14.49
N SER A 8 16.89 8.53 13.46
CA SER A 8 17.41 9.58 12.58
C SER A 8 16.26 10.32 11.86
N ASP A 9 16.48 11.54 11.36
CA ASP A 9 15.43 12.30 10.68
C ASP A 9 14.92 11.60 9.41
N GLU A 10 15.73 10.80 8.75
CA GLU A 10 15.34 9.97 7.60
C GLU A 10 14.45 8.80 8.02
N GLU A 11 14.64 8.21 9.19
CA GLU A 11 13.79 7.14 9.73
C GLU A 11 12.41 7.63 10.18
N LYS A 12 12.22 8.94 10.31
CA LYS A 12 10.95 9.56 10.72
C LYS A 12 10.02 9.82 9.53
N VAL A 13 10.52 9.80 8.32
CA VAL A 13 9.72 10.04 7.11
C VAL A 13 9.03 8.74 6.68
N LEU A 14 7.73 8.80 6.44
CA LEU A 14 6.97 7.72 5.80
C LEU A 14 6.83 8.01 4.32
N THR A 15 7.16 7.05 3.46
CA THR A 15 6.88 7.13 2.03
C THR A 15 5.65 6.30 1.69
N ILE A 16 4.67 6.91 1.04
CA ILE A 16 3.48 6.21 0.51
C ILE A 16 3.69 6.04 -0.98
N VAL A 17 3.86 4.80 -1.43
CA VAL A 17 3.99 4.43 -2.85
C VAL A 17 2.62 4.06 -3.38
N VAL A 18 2.21 4.69 -4.47
CA VAL A 18 0.95 4.41 -5.17
C VAL A 18 1.29 3.92 -6.58
N PRO A 19 1.30 2.59 -6.82
CA PRO A 19 1.46 2.05 -8.17
C PRO A 19 0.20 2.32 -8.99
N VAL A 20 0.35 2.81 -10.22
CA VAL A 20 -0.75 3.20 -11.10
C VAL A 20 -0.58 2.54 -12.45
N VAL A 21 -1.63 1.91 -12.96
CA VAL A 21 -1.60 1.17 -14.23
C VAL A 21 -1.95 2.08 -15.41
N ASN A 22 -2.96 2.93 -15.27
CA ASN A 22 -3.45 3.78 -16.35
C ASN A 22 -4.27 4.98 -15.83
N GLU A 23 -4.67 5.86 -16.76
CA GLU A 23 -5.44 7.08 -16.48
C GLU A 23 -6.86 6.84 -15.94
N ARG A 24 -7.37 5.61 -15.98
CA ARG A 24 -8.69 5.24 -15.44
C ARG A 24 -8.65 4.94 -13.95
N ASP A 25 -7.46 4.73 -13.40
CA ASP A 25 -7.31 4.50 -11.99
C ASP A 25 -7.78 5.73 -11.19
N PRO A 26 -8.54 5.55 -10.11
CA PRO A 26 -9.11 6.67 -9.34
C PRO A 26 -8.04 7.33 -8.44
N LEU A 27 -6.92 7.76 -9.03
CA LEU A 27 -5.75 8.29 -8.33
C LEU A 27 -6.04 9.62 -7.63
N GLU A 28 -6.72 10.57 -8.28
CA GLU A 28 -6.93 11.90 -7.69
C GLU A 28 -7.73 11.87 -6.37
N PRO A 29 -8.82 11.08 -6.23
CA PRO A 29 -9.50 10.91 -4.95
C PRO A 29 -8.58 10.40 -3.82
N LEU A 30 -7.74 9.40 -4.09
CA LEU A 30 -6.77 8.89 -3.11
C LEU A 30 -5.74 9.97 -2.73
N LEU A 31 -5.14 10.66 -3.70
CA LEU A 31 -4.17 11.72 -3.41
C LEU A 31 -4.77 12.84 -2.55
N ARG A 32 -6.00 13.27 -2.83
CA ARG A 32 -6.69 14.29 -2.02
C ARG A 32 -7.00 13.81 -0.61
N ASN A 33 -7.41 12.55 -0.46
CA ASN A 33 -7.61 11.96 0.86
C ASN A 33 -6.29 11.91 1.65
N LEU A 34 -5.21 11.46 1.03
CA LEU A 34 -3.89 11.37 1.68
C LEU A 34 -3.36 12.75 2.07
N ILE A 35 -3.51 13.76 1.22
CA ILE A 35 -3.10 15.14 1.51
C ILE A 35 -3.89 15.73 2.68
N GLY A 36 -5.16 15.35 2.82
CA GLY A 36 -6.04 15.77 3.91
C GLY A 36 -5.80 15.08 5.25
N GLN A 37 -4.88 14.12 5.34
CA GLN A 37 -4.63 13.38 6.58
C GLN A 37 -4.07 14.27 7.69
N LYS A 38 -4.65 14.17 8.89
CA LYS A 38 -4.19 14.87 10.10
C LYS A 38 -3.01 14.13 10.74
N TYR A 39 -1.90 14.13 10.05
CA TYR A 39 -0.67 13.47 10.47
C TYR A 39 0.42 14.50 10.78
N LYS A 40 0.95 14.46 11.99
CA LYS A 40 1.88 15.49 12.49
C LYS A 40 3.33 15.29 12.03
N ARG A 41 3.68 14.07 11.61
CA ARG A 41 5.05 13.77 11.14
C ARG A 41 5.16 14.00 9.65
N GLU A 42 6.38 14.04 9.14
CA GLU A 42 6.61 14.17 7.72
C GLU A 42 6.28 12.87 6.98
N TYR A 43 5.65 12.99 5.83
CA TYR A 43 5.46 11.92 4.87
C TYR A 43 5.56 12.47 3.45
N GLU A 44 5.89 11.61 2.51
CA GLU A 44 5.85 11.89 1.08
C GLU A 44 4.91 10.90 0.39
N ILE A 45 4.38 11.30 -0.76
CA ILE A 45 3.61 10.44 -1.64
C ILE A 45 4.43 10.28 -2.92
N LEU A 46 4.64 9.04 -3.35
CA LEU A 46 5.35 8.70 -4.56
C LEU A 46 4.44 7.90 -5.49
N VAL A 47 3.96 8.53 -6.52
CA VAL A 47 3.19 7.86 -7.59
C VAL A 47 4.17 7.14 -8.50
N ALA A 48 3.99 5.84 -8.67
CA ALA A 48 4.82 4.96 -9.49
C ALA A 48 3.99 4.46 -10.69
N ASP A 49 4.11 5.14 -11.81
CA ASP A 49 3.34 4.86 -13.03
C ASP A 49 3.96 3.70 -13.81
N GLU A 50 3.15 2.68 -14.08
CA GLU A 50 3.58 1.49 -14.81
C GLU A 50 3.77 1.76 -16.30
N ASN A 51 3.10 2.77 -16.87
CA ASN A 51 3.01 2.98 -18.32
C ASN A 51 3.47 4.35 -18.81
N HIS A 52 3.97 5.23 -17.91
CA HIS A 52 4.41 6.58 -18.24
C HIS A 52 3.30 7.39 -18.94
N THR A 53 2.19 7.55 -18.24
CA THR A 53 0.98 8.19 -18.73
C THR A 53 1.04 9.70 -18.56
N ALA A 54 0.95 10.46 -19.65
CA ALA A 54 1.07 11.92 -19.63
C ALA A 54 0.02 12.60 -18.73
N GLU A 55 -1.19 12.06 -18.66
CA GLU A 55 -2.28 12.55 -17.83
C GLU A 55 -1.97 12.39 -16.34
N ILE A 56 -1.37 11.26 -15.94
CA ILE A 56 -0.96 11.00 -14.56
C ILE A 56 0.20 11.92 -14.17
N GLU A 57 1.19 12.08 -15.04
CA GLU A 57 2.31 12.99 -14.83
C GLU A 57 1.80 14.43 -14.63
N ALA A 58 0.93 14.92 -15.53
CA ALA A 58 0.34 16.26 -15.44
C ALA A 58 -0.49 16.47 -14.17
N LEU A 59 -1.25 15.44 -13.73
CA LEU A 59 -1.99 15.46 -12.47
C LEU A 59 -1.03 15.60 -11.28
N CYS A 60 0.02 14.79 -11.24
CA CYS A 60 1.02 14.81 -10.17
C CYS A 60 1.72 16.17 -10.10
N GLU A 61 2.16 16.72 -11.24
CA GLU A 61 2.79 18.05 -11.29
C GLU A 61 1.85 19.15 -10.80
N ARG A 62 0.57 19.11 -11.17
CA ARG A 62 -0.43 20.09 -10.74
C ARG A 62 -0.60 20.07 -9.22
N ILE A 63 -0.76 18.87 -8.63
CA ILE A 63 -0.91 18.70 -7.19
C ILE A 63 0.38 19.08 -6.45
N GLN A 64 1.54 18.68 -6.96
CA GLN A 64 2.82 19.02 -6.35
C GLN A 64 3.04 20.52 -6.24
N ARG A 65 2.69 21.28 -7.28
CA ARG A 65 2.87 22.75 -7.30
C ARG A 65 1.90 23.50 -6.39
N ASN A 66 0.64 23.03 -6.33
CA ASN A 66 -0.43 23.82 -5.73
C ASN A 66 -0.86 23.34 -4.34
N ASP A 67 -0.78 22.03 -4.08
CA ASP A 67 -1.45 21.42 -2.93
C ASP A 67 -0.45 20.74 -1.98
N PHE A 68 0.52 19.97 -2.52
CA PHE A 68 1.41 19.16 -1.70
C PHE A 68 2.80 18.96 -2.32
N SER A 69 3.77 19.78 -1.95
CA SER A 69 5.12 19.80 -2.52
C SER A 69 5.93 18.50 -2.33
N ARG A 70 5.51 17.63 -1.40
CA ARG A 70 6.13 16.30 -1.15
C ARG A 70 5.48 15.17 -1.96
N LEU A 71 4.65 15.50 -2.95
CA LEU A 71 4.24 14.56 -3.98
C LEU A 71 5.38 14.43 -4.99
N ARG A 72 5.70 13.19 -5.33
CA ARG A 72 6.71 12.85 -6.34
C ARG A 72 6.13 11.87 -7.35
N TYR A 73 6.67 11.89 -8.55
CA TYR A 73 6.29 11.01 -9.64
C TYR A 73 7.51 10.23 -10.15
N THR A 74 7.31 8.97 -10.48
CA THR A 74 8.26 8.12 -11.16
C THR A 74 7.52 7.16 -12.10
N PHE A 75 8.19 6.57 -13.06
CA PHE A 75 7.57 5.64 -14.02
C PHE A 75 8.51 4.49 -14.38
N VAL A 76 7.92 3.39 -14.87
CA VAL A 76 8.66 2.22 -15.35
C VAL A 76 9.10 2.48 -16.80
N PRO A 77 10.41 2.42 -17.11
CA PRO A 77 10.90 2.61 -18.47
C PRO A 77 10.36 1.56 -19.47
N ASP A 78 10.10 1.96 -20.71
CA ASP A 78 9.55 1.09 -21.76
C ASP A 78 10.48 -0.08 -22.14
N SER A 79 11.76 0.04 -21.86
CA SER A 79 12.75 -1.03 -22.09
C SER A 79 12.60 -2.24 -21.19
N SER A 80 11.80 -2.13 -20.12
CA SER A 80 11.59 -3.18 -19.12
C SER A 80 10.53 -4.17 -19.61
N ARG A 81 10.92 -5.21 -20.35
CA ARG A 81 9.98 -6.14 -21.02
C ARG A 81 9.84 -7.52 -20.35
N TYR A 82 10.66 -7.85 -19.37
CA TYR A 82 10.76 -9.23 -18.85
C TYR A 82 10.19 -9.42 -17.45
N ILE A 83 9.86 -8.33 -16.77
CA ILE A 83 9.29 -8.36 -15.42
C ILE A 83 7.95 -7.64 -15.48
N GLU A 84 7.00 -8.18 -14.74
CA GLU A 84 5.69 -7.59 -14.59
C GLU A 84 5.82 -6.12 -14.09
N ARG A 85 5.10 -5.18 -14.74
CA ARG A 85 5.36 -3.74 -14.59
C ARG A 85 5.01 -3.23 -13.19
N ARG A 86 3.96 -3.80 -12.56
CA ARG A 86 3.60 -3.47 -11.17
C ARG A 86 4.75 -3.75 -10.20
N LYS A 87 5.40 -4.90 -10.28
CA LYS A 87 6.57 -5.22 -9.45
C LYS A 87 7.71 -4.22 -9.62
N LEU A 88 7.94 -3.81 -10.88
CA LEU A 88 8.95 -2.80 -11.17
C LEU A 88 8.56 -1.45 -10.60
N ALA A 89 7.30 -1.01 -10.75
CA ALA A 89 6.80 0.24 -10.21
C ALA A 89 6.96 0.30 -8.68
N ILE A 90 6.54 -0.75 -7.97
CA ILE A 90 6.71 -0.84 -6.51
C ILE A 90 8.21 -0.87 -6.15
N THR A 91 9.02 -1.66 -6.84
CA THR A 91 10.47 -1.74 -6.57
C THR A 91 11.19 -0.40 -6.82
N LEU A 92 10.82 0.33 -7.86
CA LEU A 92 11.32 1.68 -8.13
C LEU A 92 10.86 2.65 -7.03
N GLY A 93 9.60 2.56 -6.63
CA GLY A 93 9.05 3.30 -5.49
C GLY A 93 9.83 3.05 -4.20
N MET A 94 10.09 1.77 -3.86
CA MET A 94 10.89 1.39 -2.70
C MET A 94 12.29 1.99 -2.73
N ARG A 95 12.98 1.92 -3.87
CA ARG A 95 14.33 2.48 -4.03
C ARG A 95 14.35 4.00 -3.98
N ALA A 96 13.34 4.65 -4.55
CA ALA A 96 13.22 6.11 -4.58
C ALA A 96 12.68 6.71 -3.28
N ALA A 97 12.10 5.91 -2.39
CA ALA A 97 11.58 6.33 -1.10
C ALA A 97 12.67 6.97 -0.25
N ARG A 98 12.33 8.09 0.41
CA ARG A 98 13.22 8.77 1.36
C ARG A 98 13.09 8.20 2.76
N GLY A 99 11.92 7.69 3.11
CA GLY A 99 11.65 7.10 4.41
C GLY A 99 12.14 5.66 4.54
N GLU A 100 12.42 5.25 5.76
CA GLU A 100 12.71 3.85 6.09
C GLU A 100 11.42 3.01 6.03
N TRP A 101 10.28 3.58 6.41
CA TRP A 101 8.99 2.93 6.22
C TRP A 101 8.38 3.30 4.88
N VAL A 102 8.04 2.29 4.10
CA VAL A 102 7.38 2.43 2.80
C VAL A 102 6.06 1.69 2.82
N MET A 103 4.98 2.42 2.60
CA MET A 103 3.63 1.89 2.51
C MET A 103 3.18 1.84 1.05
N VAL A 104 2.54 0.75 0.65
CA VAL A 104 1.96 0.60 -0.68
C VAL A 104 0.44 0.67 -0.58
N LEU A 105 -0.16 1.56 -1.37
CA LEU A 105 -1.61 1.71 -1.50
C LEU A 105 -2.03 1.59 -2.96
N SER A 106 -3.08 0.82 -3.23
CA SER A 106 -3.72 0.82 -4.54
C SER A 106 -4.55 2.09 -4.76
N PRO A 107 -4.62 2.63 -5.98
CA PRO A 107 -5.34 3.87 -6.26
C PRO A 107 -6.86 3.78 -6.07
N ASP A 108 -7.42 2.58 -6.05
CA ASP A 108 -8.84 2.27 -5.83
C ASP A 108 -9.24 2.11 -4.36
N THR A 109 -8.29 2.28 -3.44
CA THR A 109 -8.56 2.20 -1.99
C THR A 109 -8.51 3.58 -1.35
N LEU A 110 -9.41 3.83 -0.39
CA LEU A 110 -9.48 5.10 0.33
C LEU A 110 -9.40 4.87 1.84
N PRO A 111 -8.59 5.66 2.58
CA PRO A 111 -8.66 5.76 4.02
C PRO A 111 -10.05 6.10 4.53
N VAL A 112 -10.50 5.46 5.61
CA VAL A 112 -11.85 5.65 6.18
C VAL A 112 -12.08 7.06 6.72
N ASP A 113 -11.02 7.73 7.20
CA ASP A 113 -11.09 9.07 7.77
C ASP A 113 -9.75 9.83 7.66
N ASP A 114 -9.73 11.06 8.18
CA ASP A 114 -8.56 11.94 8.14
C ASP A 114 -7.50 11.66 9.22
N GLN A 115 -7.71 10.66 10.09
CA GLN A 115 -6.78 10.22 11.12
C GLN A 115 -6.18 8.83 10.83
N TRP A 116 -6.55 8.23 9.71
CA TRP A 116 -6.12 6.89 9.33
C TRP A 116 -4.60 6.74 9.35
N LEU A 117 -3.87 7.70 8.77
CA LEU A 117 -2.41 7.66 8.71
C LEU A 117 -1.78 7.73 10.12
N TYR A 118 -2.39 8.49 11.03
CA TYR A 118 -1.98 8.51 12.43
C TYR A 118 -2.13 7.12 13.06
N HIS A 119 -3.27 6.45 12.87
CA HIS A 119 -3.53 5.12 13.45
C HIS A 119 -2.59 4.05 12.90
N ILE A 120 -2.37 4.01 11.59
CA ILE A 120 -1.40 3.09 10.95
C ILE A 120 0.01 3.32 11.50
N SER A 121 0.41 4.57 11.64
CA SER A 121 1.77 4.93 12.06
C SER A 121 2.15 4.47 13.47
N GLN A 122 1.17 4.13 14.33
CA GLN A 122 1.45 3.60 15.66
C GLN A 122 2.12 2.21 15.61
N SER A 123 1.97 1.49 14.48
CA SER A 123 2.60 0.19 14.25
C SER A 123 3.88 0.27 13.42
N LEU A 124 4.24 1.45 12.90
CA LEU A 124 5.51 1.68 12.19
C LEU A 124 6.62 1.95 13.21
N ILE A 125 7.00 0.92 13.97
CA ILE A 125 7.94 1.00 15.11
C ILE A 125 9.16 0.09 14.85
N GLU A 126 10.21 0.27 15.64
CA GLU A 126 11.49 -0.46 15.49
C GLU A 126 11.33 -1.99 15.61
N GLY A 127 10.37 -2.46 16.43
CA GLY A 127 10.11 -3.89 16.62
C GLY A 127 9.46 -4.58 15.41
N ASN A 128 8.89 -3.84 14.46
CA ASN A 128 8.22 -4.40 13.29
C ASN A 128 9.06 -4.23 12.01
N ASP A 129 9.00 -5.21 11.13
CA ASP A 129 9.54 -5.16 9.77
C ASP A 129 8.44 -4.98 8.73
N MET A 130 7.21 -5.44 9.04
CA MET A 130 6.05 -5.34 8.18
C MET A 130 4.79 -4.94 8.97
N VAL A 131 3.92 -4.19 8.32
CA VAL A 131 2.58 -3.85 8.81
C VAL A 131 1.59 -4.13 7.70
N MET A 132 0.54 -4.88 8.00
CA MET A 132 -0.55 -5.20 7.08
C MET A 132 -1.84 -4.66 7.65
N ALA A 133 -2.57 -3.86 6.87
CA ALA A 133 -3.89 -3.37 7.26
C ALA A 133 -4.98 -4.03 6.42
N TYR A 134 -6.11 -4.27 7.07
CA TYR A 134 -7.29 -4.83 6.43
C TYR A 134 -8.02 -3.77 5.61
N TYR A 135 -8.55 -4.17 4.47
CA TYR A 135 -9.49 -3.36 3.70
C TYR A 135 -10.68 -4.18 3.22
N ASN A 136 -11.79 -3.51 2.96
CA ASN A 136 -13.02 -4.14 2.50
C ASN A 136 -13.77 -3.19 1.58
N TYR A 137 -14.76 -3.73 0.89
CA TYR A 137 -15.62 -2.96 0.00
C TYR A 137 -16.59 -2.04 0.75
N ASP A 138 -17.06 -1.01 0.08
CA ASP A 138 -18.16 -0.19 0.56
C ASP A 138 -19.49 -0.92 0.39
N ASP A 139 -20.42 -0.79 1.36
CA ASP A 139 -21.76 -1.40 1.28
C ASP A 139 -22.72 -0.43 0.57
N ASP A 140 -22.90 -0.62 -0.73
CA ASP A 140 -23.89 0.11 -1.53
C ASP A 140 -25.33 -0.43 -1.36
N GLY A 141 -25.54 -1.41 -0.48
CA GLY A 141 -26.82 -2.07 -0.21
C GLY A 141 -27.15 -3.21 -1.17
N SER A 142 -26.34 -3.45 -2.21
CA SER A 142 -26.54 -4.52 -3.16
C SER A 142 -26.18 -5.90 -2.58
N LEU A 143 -26.78 -6.98 -3.13
CA LEU A 143 -26.41 -8.34 -2.76
C LEU A 143 -24.98 -8.68 -3.19
N VAL A 144 -24.50 -8.07 -4.28
CA VAL A 144 -23.14 -8.25 -4.78
C VAL A 144 -22.12 -7.67 -3.79
N ALA A 145 -22.35 -6.42 -3.34
CA ALA A 145 -21.51 -5.78 -2.32
C ALA A 145 -21.46 -6.61 -1.04
N ARG A 146 -22.61 -7.01 -0.52
CA ARG A 146 -22.69 -7.80 0.72
C ARG A 146 -21.99 -9.14 0.60
N ARG A 147 -22.09 -9.79 -0.57
CA ARG A 147 -21.36 -11.02 -0.85
C ARG A 147 -19.85 -10.78 -0.84
N ALA A 148 -19.37 -9.79 -1.57
CA ALA A 148 -17.95 -9.45 -1.65
C ALA A 148 -17.39 -9.08 -0.27
N ILE A 149 -18.13 -8.27 0.52
CA ILE A 149 -17.77 -7.93 1.90
C ILE A 149 -17.65 -9.19 2.76
N PHE A 150 -18.62 -10.10 2.66
CA PHE A 150 -18.61 -11.36 3.42
C PHE A 150 -17.42 -12.24 3.05
N ASP A 151 -17.14 -12.41 1.76
CA ASP A 151 -16.02 -13.21 1.27
C ASP A 151 -14.68 -12.63 1.78
N ARG A 152 -14.53 -11.30 1.83
CA ARG A 152 -13.35 -10.63 2.40
C ARG A 152 -13.22 -10.81 3.92
N VAL A 153 -14.35 -10.84 4.65
CA VAL A 153 -14.36 -11.15 6.09
C VAL A 153 -13.95 -12.60 6.35
N CYS A 154 -14.41 -13.54 5.52
CA CYS A 154 -13.98 -14.94 5.62
C CYS A 154 -12.48 -15.11 5.35
N ASP A 155 -11.94 -14.41 4.34
CA ASP A 155 -10.49 -14.38 4.06
C ASP A 155 -9.71 -13.85 5.28
N LEU A 156 -10.15 -12.74 5.88
CA LEU A 156 -9.54 -12.21 7.07
C LEU A 156 -9.56 -13.21 8.24
N ALA A 157 -10.70 -13.86 8.47
CA ALA A 157 -10.84 -14.85 9.54
C ALA A 157 -9.84 -16.01 9.38
N THR A 158 -9.67 -16.50 8.15
CA THR A 158 -8.68 -17.55 7.83
C THR A 158 -7.25 -17.07 8.08
N ARG A 159 -6.93 -15.83 7.74
CA ARG A 159 -5.60 -15.25 8.02
C ARG A 159 -5.34 -15.08 9.50
N MET A 160 -6.36 -14.67 10.26
CA MET A 160 -6.25 -14.54 11.72
C MET A 160 -6.05 -15.89 12.41
N GLU A 161 -6.74 -16.94 11.95
CA GLU A 161 -6.53 -18.30 12.47
C GLU A 161 -5.09 -18.77 12.22
N ALA A 162 -4.58 -18.61 11.01
CA ALA A 162 -3.19 -18.93 10.69
C ALA A 162 -2.19 -18.08 11.52
N TRP A 163 -2.53 -16.82 11.77
CA TRP A 163 -1.73 -15.93 12.61
C TRP A 163 -1.61 -16.43 14.06
N GLU A 164 -2.68 -16.94 14.64
CA GLU A 164 -2.66 -17.56 15.97
C GLU A 164 -1.75 -18.81 16.02
N ASP A 165 -1.63 -19.51 14.89
CA ASP A 165 -0.70 -20.64 14.71
C ASP A 165 0.74 -20.19 14.36
N GLY A 166 1.04 -18.91 14.38
CA GLY A 166 2.35 -18.35 14.07
C GLY A 166 2.68 -18.26 12.57
N LEU A 167 1.67 -18.33 11.69
CA LEU A 167 1.85 -18.32 10.23
C LEU A 167 1.34 -17.02 9.60
N VAL A 168 2.14 -16.43 8.73
CA VAL A 168 1.73 -15.30 7.89
C VAL A 168 1.24 -15.81 6.54
N MET A 169 -0.07 -15.76 6.30
CA MET A 169 -0.70 -16.21 5.04
C MET A 169 -0.72 -15.10 3.97
N GLY A 170 0.40 -14.40 3.78
CA GLY A 170 0.51 -13.33 2.81
C GLY A 170 -0.20 -12.03 3.23
N CYS A 171 -0.13 -11.03 2.37
CA CYS A 171 -0.85 -9.77 2.54
C CYS A 171 -1.73 -9.45 1.33
N LEU A 172 -2.64 -8.50 1.51
CA LEU A 172 -3.48 -7.99 0.43
C LEU A 172 -2.68 -6.99 -0.44
N PRO A 173 -3.08 -6.77 -1.72
CA PRO A 173 -2.36 -5.90 -2.66
C PRO A 173 -2.26 -4.44 -2.24
N SER A 174 -3.09 -3.99 -1.32
CA SER A 174 -3.09 -2.63 -0.78
C SER A 174 -2.93 -2.66 0.74
N ALA A 175 -2.58 -1.51 1.33
CA ALA A 175 -2.50 -1.32 2.77
C ALA A 175 -1.43 -2.18 3.47
N TRP A 176 -0.28 -2.33 2.87
CA TRP A 176 0.88 -2.94 3.53
C TRP A 176 2.06 -1.97 3.55
N ALA A 177 2.80 -2.03 4.62
CA ALA A 177 4.02 -1.24 4.79
C ALA A 177 5.16 -2.14 5.23
N VAL A 178 6.38 -1.82 4.78
CA VAL A 178 7.60 -2.55 5.14
C VAL A 178 8.72 -1.59 5.47
N ARG A 179 9.68 -2.06 6.27
CA ARG A 179 10.98 -1.42 6.35
C ARG A 179 11.70 -1.59 5.02
N LYS A 180 12.12 -0.46 4.45
CA LYS A 180 12.85 -0.43 3.17
C LYS A 180 14.13 -1.26 3.23
N SER A 181 14.92 -1.12 4.30
CA SER A 181 16.15 -1.87 4.50
C SER A 181 15.90 -3.38 4.54
N TRP A 182 14.86 -3.83 5.26
CA TRP A 182 14.48 -5.23 5.31
C TRP A 182 14.00 -5.75 3.95
N PHE A 183 13.08 -5.04 3.27
CA PHE A 183 12.61 -5.42 1.94
C PHE A 183 13.76 -5.60 0.94
N LEU A 184 14.75 -4.71 0.97
CA LEU A 184 15.91 -4.79 0.09
C LEU A 184 16.88 -5.91 0.49
N SER A 185 17.04 -6.20 1.78
CA SER A 185 17.90 -7.31 2.25
C SER A 185 17.33 -8.69 1.87
N GLU A 186 15.99 -8.82 1.81
CA GLU A 186 15.32 -10.02 1.32
C GLU A 186 15.20 -10.09 -0.23
N ASN A 187 15.91 -9.23 -0.96
CA ASN A 187 15.89 -9.12 -2.42
C ASN A 187 14.52 -8.74 -3.02
N GLY A 188 13.61 -8.18 -2.23
CA GLY A 188 12.30 -7.71 -2.69
C GLY A 188 11.47 -8.81 -3.35
N PHE A 189 11.00 -8.58 -4.56
CA PHE A 189 10.14 -9.52 -5.27
C PHE A 189 10.86 -10.58 -6.11
N ALA A 190 12.12 -10.91 -5.79
CA ALA A 190 12.90 -11.88 -6.58
C ALA A 190 12.23 -13.26 -6.65
N ASP A 191 11.64 -13.73 -5.55
CA ASP A 191 10.97 -15.04 -5.48
C ASP A 191 9.68 -15.13 -6.27
N SER A 192 9.08 -13.97 -6.59
CA SER A 192 7.82 -13.87 -7.36
C SER A 192 8.01 -13.34 -8.78
N VAL A 193 9.24 -13.22 -9.29
CA VAL A 193 9.53 -12.59 -10.59
C VAL A 193 8.76 -13.20 -11.76
N ASN A 194 8.47 -14.51 -11.70
CA ASN A 194 7.77 -15.27 -12.74
C ASN A 194 6.23 -15.29 -12.56
N LEU A 195 5.70 -14.67 -11.49
CA LEU A 195 4.26 -14.59 -11.27
C LEU A 195 3.70 -13.33 -11.94
N ALA A 196 2.48 -13.41 -12.45
CA ALA A 196 1.81 -12.26 -13.05
C ALA A 196 1.28 -11.28 -11.99
N PHE A 197 0.96 -11.75 -10.77
CA PHE A 197 0.41 -10.96 -9.66
C PHE A 197 0.62 -11.70 -8.33
N GLY A 198 0.34 -11.01 -7.20
CA GLY A 198 0.44 -11.59 -5.86
C GLY A 198 1.85 -11.56 -5.29
N GLU A 199 2.72 -10.71 -5.80
CA GLU A 199 4.11 -10.53 -5.36
C GLU A 199 4.22 -10.18 -3.88
N GLU A 200 3.35 -9.30 -3.39
CA GLU A 200 3.30 -8.91 -1.99
C GLU A 200 2.88 -10.07 -1.08
N ALA A 201 1.93 -10.90 -1.55
CA ALA A 201 1.49 -12.08 -0.80
C ALA A 201 2.62 -13.12 -0.68
N VAL A 202 3.33 -13.37 -1.78
CA VAL A 202 4.50 -14.28 -1.79
C VAL A 202 5.59 -13.74 -0.89
N PHE A 203 5.92 -12.44 -0.99
CA PHE A 203 6.93 -11.82 -0.14
C PHE A 203 6.58 -11.98 1.34
N ALA A 204 5.33 -11.69 1.73
CA ALA A 204 4.89 -11.85 3.11
C ALA A 204 4.94 -13.31 3.59
N CYS A 205 4.47 -14.27 2.76
CA CYS A 205 4.51 -15.70 3.13
C CYS A 205 5.93 -16.23 3.34
N LEU A 206 6.91 -15.73 2.60
CA LEU A 206 8.28 -16.26 2.64
C LEU A 206 9.17 -15.61 3.70
N HIS A 207 8.95 -14.31 3.97
CA HIS A 207 9.89 -13.50 4.74
C HIS A 207 9.28 -12.92 6.03
N ALA A 208 7.95 -12.75 6.12
CA ALA A 208 7.33 -12.20 7.31
C ALA A 208 7.07 -13.27 8.38
N ASP A 209 7.19 -12.88 9.64
CA ASP A 209 6.81 -13.67 10.81
C ASP A 209 5.83 -12.87 11.69
N THR A 210 5.11 -13.56 12.58
CA THR A 210 4.10 -12.94 13.45
C THR A 210 4.70 -12.12 14.60
N GLU A 211 5.99 -12.28 14.92
CA GLU A 211 6.65 -11.56 16.00
C GLU A 211 7.07 -10.15 15.56
N ARG A 212 7.43 -9.98 14.28
CA ARG A 212 7.90 -8.73 13.69
C ARG A 212 6.95 -8.14 12.63
N THR A 213 5.75 -8.68 12.54
CA THR A 213 4.70 -8.17 11.65
C THR A 213 3.48 -7.75 12.47
N ALA A 214 2.87 -6.61 12.14
CA ALA A 214 1.60 -6.18 12.73
C ALA A 214 0.45 -6.39 11.74
N LEU A 215 -0.59 -7.12 12.17
CA LEU A 215 -1.84 -7.25 11.42
C LEU A 215 -2.91 -6.33 12.03
N LEU A 216 -3.33 -5.32 11.27
CA LEU A 216 -4.24 -4.27 11.73
C LEU A 216 -5.66 -4.50 11.21
N CYS A 217 -6.57 -4.87 12.11
CA CYS A 217 -7.97 -5.15 11.81
C CYS A 217 -8.94 -4.16 12.47
N SER A 218 -8.43 -3.05 13.03
CA SER A 218 -9.25 -2.02 13.65
C SER A 218 -10.08 -1.23 12.62
N PRO A 219 -11.31 -0.81 12.93
CA PRO A 219 -12.07 0.09 12.06
C PRO A 219 -11.33 1.38 11.70
N SER A 220 -10.49 1.91 12.60
CA SER A 220 -9.70 3.14 12.36
C SER A 220 -8.50 2.94 11.42
N THR A 221 -8.07 1.71 11.19
CA THR A 221 -6.98 1.38 10.27
C THR A 221 -7.46 0.80 8.94
N ARG A 222 -8.78 0.64 8.77
CA ARG A 222 -9.39 0.08 7.57
C ARG A 222 -9.26 1.02 6.37
N LEU A 223 -9.05 0.46 5.20
CA LEU A 223 -9.31 1.10 3.92
C LEU A 223 -10.65 0.62 3.34
N VAL A 224 -11.21 1.43 2.48
CA VAL A 224 -12.40 1.10 1.70
C VAL A 224 -12.01 1.02 0.23
N GLU A 225 -12.37 -0.08 -0.42
CA GLU A 225 -12.17 -0.32 -1.85
C GLU A 225 -13.50 -0.14 -2.58
N ALA A 226 -13.47 0.48 -3.75
CA ALA A 226 -14.63 0.54 -4.61
C ALA A 226 -14.93 -0.86 -5.18
N LEU A 227 -16.20 -1.25 -5.20
CA LEU A 227 -16.58 -2.51 -5.86
C LEU A 227 -16.20 -2.47 -7.34
N PRO A 228 -15.61 -3.56 -7.88
CA PRO A 228 -15.42 -3.69 -9.31
C PRO A 228 -16.74 -3.51 -10.04
N SER A 229 -16.74 -2.81 -11.17
CA SER A 229 -17.93 -2.66 -12.00
C SER A 229 -18.45 -4.04 -12.42
N ALA A 230 -19.77 -4.21 -12.56
CA ALA A 230 -20.42 -5.48 -12.90
C ALA A 230 -19.86 -6.16 -14.16
N ASP A 231 -19.23 -5.39 -15.04
CA ASP A 231 -18.59 -5.89 -16.27
C ASP A 231 -17.30 -6.68 -16.01
N VAL A 232 -16.62 -6.46 -14.88
CA VAL A 232 -15.40 -7.18 -14.48
C VAL A 232 -15.73 -8.51 -13.80
N LEU A 233 -16.93 -8.64 -13.21
CA LEU A 233 -17.37 -9.85 -12.52
C LEU A 233 -17.95 -10.93 -13.46
N GLN A 234 -18.02 -10.67 -14.79
CA GLN A 234 -18.57 -11.58 -15.81
C GLN A 234 -17.49 -12.30 -16.64
N THR A 235 -16.22 -12.06 -16.39
CA THR A 235 -15.08 -12.72 -17.03
C THR A 235 -14.42 -13.71 -16.08
#